data_5eb78fc5502a3c55ab6206758bb87d3c
#
_entry.id   5eb78fc5502a3c55ab6206758bb87d3c
#
_cell.length_a   1.000
_cell.length_b   1.000
_cell.length_c   1.000
_cell.angle_alpha   90.00
_cell.angle_beta   90.00
_cell.angle_gamma   90.00
#
_symmetry.space_group_name_H-M   'P 1'
#
loop_
_entity.id
_entity.type
_entity.pdbx_description
1 polymer ?
#
loop_
_entity_poly.entity_id
_entity_poly.type
_entity_poly.pdbx_seq_one_letter_code
_entity_poly.pdbx_strand_id
1 'polypeptide(L)'
;MVTTGVFGSLRNGQPVPGSTEPVARRTEASLGTRITCWGLALVATLALGGCAGLATLSSEVSSYGEWPRGQAAGTYAFERLPSQQARAQDQDVLEAAARPALEAAGFKPAPAGMEPQVLVQVGARITRTDRSPWDDPLWWRGSFGYWRYGPWAGPSWRLGMRMDPPRYDREVAVLLRDRATGKPVYEARASSDGTSNGSAPLLAAMFAAALKDFPAVGLNPRTVVVPLGP
;
A
#
# COMPACT_ATOMS: atom_id res chain seq x y z
N MET A 1 -64.75 -38.82 -4.34
CA MET A 1 -64.94 -40.09 -4.99
C MET A 1 -63.80 -40.99 -4.54
N VAL A 2 -63.99 -41.75 -3.43
CA VAL A 2 -64.33 -43.20 -3.50
C VAL A 2 -63.06 -43.96 -3.95
N THR A 3 -62.41 -44.89 -3.29
CA THR A 3 -62.74 -45.94 -2.30
C THR A 3 -61.45 -46.63 -1.95
N THR A 4 -61.02 -46.89 -0.69
CA THR A 4 -61.33 -48.11 0.09
C THR A 4 -60.64 -49.41 -0.37
N GLY A 5 -59.99 -50.09 0.60
CA GLY A 5 -59.79 -51.51 0.65
C GLY A 5 -58.45 -51.90 1.27
N VAL A 6 -58.21 -52.18 2.47
CA VAL A 6 -58.74 -53.16 3.50
C VAL A 6 -58.16 -54.55 3.32
N PHE A 7 -57.69 -55.09 4.46
CA PHE A 7 -57.45 -56.51 4.89
C PHE A 7 -56.14 -57.17 4.36
N GLY A 8 -55.37 -57.86 5.16
CA GLY A 8 -55.51 -58.48 6.47
C GLY A 8 -54.37 -59.44 6.71
N SER A 9 -54.12 -59.63 7.91
CA SER A 9 -54.13 -60.81 8.75
C SER A 9 -52.85 -61.55 9.02
N LEU A 10 -52.40 -61.39 10.27
CA LEU A 10 -51.99 -62.40 11.25
C LEU A 10 -51.09 -63.58 10.87
N ARG A 11 -49.92 -63.70 11.56
CA ARG A 11 -49.71 -64.74 12.59
C ARG A 11 -48.27 -64.74 13.16
N ASN A 12 -48.26 -64.61 14.46
CA ASN A 12 -47.57 -65.37 15.48
C ASN A 12 -46.16 -65.90 15.23
N GLY A 13 -45.29 -65.60 16.20
CA GLY A 13 -44.09 -66.35 16.54
C GLY A 13 -43.18 -65.58 17.44
N GLN A 14 -43.43 -65.60 18.78
CA GLN A 14 -42.43 -65.35 19.82
C GLN A 14 -41.67 -66.64 20.10
N PRO A 15 -40.64 -66.62 20.97
CA PRO A 15 -39.64 -65.65 21.42
C PRO A 15 -38.23 -66.22 21.33
N VAL A 16 -37.15 -65.44 21.70
CA VAL A 16 -36.09 -65.83 22.60
C VAL A 16 -35.08 -64.69 22.82
N PRO A 17 -34.58 -64.46 24.00
CA PRO A 17 -33.78 -63.35 24.40
C PRO A 17 -32.28 -63.61 24.18
N GLY A 18 -31.61 -62.61 23.72
CA GLY A 18 -30.14 -62.59 23.60
C GLY A 18 -29.66 -61.17 23.74
N SER A 19 -29.55 -60.75 24.98
CA SER A 19 -28.88 -59.56 25.39
C SER A 19 -27.43 -59.50 24.96
N THR A 20 -27.07 -58.59 24.08
CA THR A 20 -25.73 -58.02 24.05
C THR A 20 -25.85 -56.57 23.66
N GLU A 21 -25.87 -55.76 24.69
CA GLU A 21 -25.66 -54.32 24.55
C GLU A 21 -24.32 -54.06 23.87
N PRO A 22 -24.23 -53.23 22.84
CA PRO A 22 -22.95 -52.68 22.43
C PRO A 22 -22.54 -51.60 23.44
N VAL A 23 -21.53 -51.96 24.24
CA VAL A 23 -20.76 -51.02 25.06
C VAL A 23 -20.38 -49.85 24.18
N ALA A 24 -21.05 -48.72 24.38
CA ALA A 24 -20.66 -47.43 23.84
C ALA A 24 -19.26 -47.11 24.39
N ARG A 25 -18.22 -47.39 23.59
CA ARG A 25 -16.90 -46.84 23.78
C ARG A 25 -17.02 -45.31 23.73
N ARG A 26 -17.16 -44.66 24.87
CA ARG A 26 -16.83 -43.28 25.01
C ARG A 26 -15.37 -43.12 24.62
N THR A 27 -15.13 -42.68 23.42
CA THR A 27 -13.85 -42.07 23.04
C THR A 27 -13.70 -40.82 23.86
N GLU A 28 -13.04 -40.94 24.99
CA GLU A 28 -12.51 -39.78 25.71
C GLU A 28 -11.44 -39.20 24.80
N ALA A 29 -11.88 -38.22 23.96
CA ALA A 29 -10.96 -37.32 23.27
C ALA A 29 -10.21 -36.58 24.37
N SER A 30 -8.97 -37.02 24.62
CA SER A 30 -8.13 -36.52 25.68
C SER A 30 -8.03 -34.99 25.59
N LEU A 31 -8.22 -34.34 26.72
CA LEU A 31 -8.09 -32.91 26.89
C LEU A 31 -6.79 -32.32 26.26
N GLY A 32 -5.75 -33.17 26.21
CA GLY A 32 -4.46 -32.84 25.58
C GLY A 32 -4.53 -32.59 24.08
N THR A 33 -5.36 -33.31 23.31
CA THR A 33 -5.47 -33.12 21.85
C THR A 33 -6.17 -31.83 21.51
N ARG A 34 -7.10 -31.37 22.32
CA ARG A 34 -7.79 -30.08 22.13
C ARG A 34 -6.87 -28.88 22.38
N ILE A 35 -6.04 -28.95 23.43
CA ILE A 35 -5.08 -27.90 23.77
C ILE A 35 -4.01 -27.76 22.69
N THR A 36 -3.54 -28.87 22.10
CA THR A 36 -2.55 -28.86 21.02
C THR A 36 -3.13 -28.24 19.73
N CYS A 37 -4.38 -28.54 19.37
CA CYS A 37 -5.03 -27.93 18.22
C CYS A 37 -5.25 -26.43 18.38
N TRP A 38 -5.61 -25.96 19.56
CA TRP A 38 -5.79 -24.54 19.83
C TRP A 38 -4.45 -23.78 19.84
N GLY A 39 -3.40 -24.39 20.36
CA GLY A 39 -2.04 -23.85 20.33
C GLY A 39 -1.51 -23.70 18.89
N LEU A 40 -1.71 -24.70 18.04
CA LEU A 40 -1.32 -24.66 16.63
C LEU A 40 -2.10 -23.61 15.82
N ALA A 41 -3.40 -23.47 16.09
CA ALA A 41 -4.24 -22.45 15.44
C ALA A 41 -3.80 -21.03 15.83
N LEU A 42 -3.44 -20.79 17.10
CA LEU A 42 -2.96 -19.49 17.57
C LEU A 42 -1.60 -19.13 16.95
N VAL A 43 -0.68 -20.09 16.83
CA VAL A 43 0.63 -19.88 16.20
C VAL A 43 0.48 -19.63 14.71
N ALA A 44 -0.43 -20.34 14.03
CA ALA A 44 -0.70 -20.14 12.61
C ALA A 44 -1.30 -18.75 12.33
N THR A 45 -2.20 -18.24 13.18
CA THR A 45 -2.76 -16.88 13.04
C THR A 45 -1.72 -15.79 13.29
N LEU A 46 -0.80 -15.99 14.21
CA LEU A 46 0.31 -15.05 14.46
C LEU A 46 1.34 -15.04 13.30
N ALA A 47 1.55 -16.18 12.65
CA ALA A 47 2.48 -16.26 11.51
C ALA A 47 1.93 -15.63 10.22
N LEU A 48 0.60 -15.61 10.01
CA LEU A 48 -0.02 -14.96 8.84
C LEU A 48 -0.14 -13.43 8.99
N GLY A 49 -0.07 -12.89 10.19
CA GLY A 49 -0.14 -11.44 10.44
C GLY A 49 1.16 -10.68 10.16
N GLY A 50 2.29 -11.38 9.97
CA GLY A 50 3.62 -10.78 9.94
C GLY A 50 4.08 -10.14 8.62
N CYS A 51 3.39 -10.35 7.50
CA CYS A 51 3.88 -9.91 6.18
C CYS A 51 3.19 -8.66 5.60
N ALA A 52 2.21 -8.08 6.27
CA ALA A 52 1.41 -6.98 5.72
C ALA A 52 2.04 -5.57 5.88
N GLY A 53 3.20 -5.43 6.49
CA GLY A 53 3.71 -4.13 6.92
C GLY A 53 5.10 -3.70 6.42
N LEU A 54 5.71 -4.36 5.45
CA LEU A 54 7.11 -4.10 5.08
C LEU A 54 7.31 -3.31 3.78
N ALA A 55 6.26 -2.91 3.09
CA ALA A 55 6.42 -2.04 1.94
C ALA A 55 6.70 -0.60 2.41
N THR A 56 7.91 -0.13 2.21
CA THR A 56 8.31 1.24 2.53
C THR A 56 8.66 2.00 1.28
N LEU A 57 8.42 3.30 1.29
CA LEU A 57 8.85 4.24 0.27
C LEU A 57 10.00 5.08 0.82
N SER A 58 11.11 5.10 0.11
CA SER A 58 12.20 6.04 0.33
C SER A 58 12.03 7.22 -0.63
N SER A 59 12.04 8.43 -0.09
CA SER A 59 11.95 9.67 -0.85
C SER A 59 13.06 10.63 -0.45
N GLU A 60 13.57 11.35 -1.42
CA GLU A 60 14.45 12.49 -1.19
C GLU A 60 13.59 13.73 -0.97
N VAL A 61 13.73 14.37 0.20
CA VAL A 61 12.88 15.47 0.63
C VAL A 61 13.69 16.74 0.80
N SER A 62 13.16 17.84 0.28
CA SER A 62 13.64 19.19 0.52
C SER A 62 12.49 20.04 1.04
N SER A 63 12.74 20.81 2.11
CA SER A 63 11.76 21.73 2.69
C SER A 63 12.34 23.11 2.92
N TYR A 64 11.54 24.15 2.69
CA TYR A 64 11.94 25.53 2.75
C TYR A 64 10.84 26.37 3.41
N GLY A 65 11.20 27.53 3.90
CA GLY A 65 10.26 28.48 4.50
C GLY A 65 10.53 28.71 5.99
N GLU A 66 9.67 29.50 6.58
CA GLU A 66 9.73 29.81 8.00
C GLU A 66 8.30 29.81 8.56
N TRP A 67 7.98 28.72 9.24
CA TRP A 67 6.70 28.61 9.95
C TRP A 67 6.78 29.45 11.23
N PRO A 68 5.76 30.30 11.51
CA PRO A 68 5.79 31.15 12.71
C PRO A 68 5.95 30.33 13.99
N ARG A 69 6.92 30.72 14.82
CA ARG A 69 7.24 29.99 16.06
C ARG A 69 6.05 29.97 17.01
N GLY A 70 5.72 28.80 17.53
CA GLY A 70 4.62 28.63 18.47
C GLY A 70 3.22 28.63 17.83
N GLN A 71 3.11 28.83 16.52
CA GLN A 71 1.85 28.74 15.80
C GLN A 71 1.53 27.27 15.53
N ALA A 72 0.37 26.81 16.02
CA ALA A 72 -0.16 25.51 15.65
C ALA A 72 -0.57 25.51 14.17
N ALA A 73 -0.53 24.32 13.55
CA ALA A 73 -1.16 24.12 12.26
C ALA A 73 -2.65 24.47 12.37
N GLY A 74 -3.14 25.28 11.46
CA GLY A 74 -4.50 25.84 11.52
C GLY A 74 -5.47 25.14 10.58
N THR A 75 -6.53 25.85 10.23
CA THR A 75 -7.46 25.39 9.21
C THR A 75 -6.90 25.68 7.81
N TYR A 76 -7.15 24.75 6.87
CA TYR A 76 -6.69 24.90 5.51
C TYR A 76 -7.79 24.71 4.48
N ALA A 77 -7.58 25.27 3.30
CA ALA A 77 -8.31 24.95 2.08
C ALA A 77 -7.32 24.77 0.93
N PHE A 78 -7.67 23.92 -0.02
CA PHE A 78 -6.87 23.81 -1.24
C PHE A 78 -7.09 25.01 -2.15
N GLU A 79 -6.01 25.51 -2.70
CA GLU A 79 -5.99 26.55 -3.72
C GLU A 79 -5.50 25.95 -5.04
N ARG A 80 -6.23 26.17 -6.12
CA ARG A 80 -5.90 25.64 -7.45
C ARG A 80 -5.51 26.75 -8.40
N LEU A 81 -4.40 26.55 -9.08
CA LEU A 81 -4.01 27.38 -10.22
C LEU A 81 -4.98 27.19 -11.40
N PRO A 82 -5.10 28.14 -12.33
CA PRO A 82 -5.96 27.96 -13.51
C PRO A 82 -5.67 26.68 -14.31
N SER A 83 -4.41 26.30 -14.44
CA SER A 83 -4.00 25.06 -15.10
C SER A 83 -4.45 23.78 -14.35
N GLN A 84 -4.56 23.86 -13.03
CA GLN A 84 -5.06 22.78 -12.18
C GLN A 84 -6.59 22.69 -12.22
N GLN A 85 -7.26 23.84 -12.27
CA GLN A 85 -8.72 23.91 -12.46
C GLN A 85 -9.15 23.28 -13.79
N ALA A 86 -8.36 23.49 -14.85
CA ALA A 86 -8.61 22.87 -16.15
C ALA A 86 -8.51 21.33 -16.14
N ARG A 87 -7.86 20.77 -15.13
CA ARG A 87 -7.71 19.30 -14.89
C ARG A 87 -8.26 18.93 -13.52
N ALA A 88 -9.49 19.32 -13.24
CA ALA A 88 -10.09 19.21 -11.91
C ALA A 88 -10.07 17.77 -11.37
N GLN A 89 -10.36 16.76 -12.18
CA GLN A 89 -10.37 15.37 -11.74
C GLN A 89 -9.00 14.87 -11.28
N ASP A 90 -7.93 15.20 -12.02
CA ASP A 90 -6.57 14.83 -11.62
C ASP A 90 -6.19 15.52 -10.32
N GLN A 91 -6.62 16.79 -10.18
CA GLN A 91 -6.35 17.57 -8.98
C GLN A 91 -7.11 17.06 -7.77
N ASP A 92 -8.36 16.60 -7.94
CA ASP A 92 -9.14 15.97 -6.86
C ASP A 92 -8.43 14.73 -6.29
N VAL A 93 -7.88 13.89 -7.16
CA VAL A 93 -7.10 12.71 -6.75
C VAL A 93 -5.85 13.12 -5.96
N LEU A 94 -5.17 14.16 -6.42
CA LEU A 94 -3.96 14.63 -5.80
C LEU A 94 -4.22 15.25 -4.42
N GLU A 95 -5.26 16.07 -4.30
CA GLU A 95 -5.69 16.65 -3.02
C GLU A 95 -6.16 15.59 -2.04
N ALA A 96 -6.88 14.57 -2.52
CA ALA A 96 -7.28 13.42 -1.70
C ALA A 96 -6.06 12.65 -1.17
N ALA A 97 -5.01 12.47 -1.99
CA ALA A 97 -3.77 11.83 -1.59
C ALA A 97 -2.97 12.67 -0.57
N ALA A 98 -3.02 14.00 -0.66
CA ALA A 98 -2.31 14.91 0.25
C ALA A 98 -3.00 15.08 1.61
N ARG A 99 -4.31 14.91 1.66
CA ARG A 99 -5.13 15.18 2.85
C ARG A 99 -4.65 14.45 4.12
N PRO A 100 -4.38 13.14 4.11
CA PRO A 100 -3.91 12.44 5.31
C PRO A 100 -2.58 13.00 5.84
N ALA A 101 -1.68 13.43 4.95
CA ALA A 101 -0.40 14.00 5.33
C ALA A 101 -0.56 15.38 5.98
N LEU A 102 -1.48 16.20 5.49
CA LEU A 102 -1.82 17.50 6.10
C LEU A 102 -2.45 17.31 7.48
N GLU A 103 -3.36 16.35 7.63
CA GLU A 103 -3.99 16.03 8.92
C GLU A 103 -2.96 15.50 9.92
N ALA A 104 -2.03 14.65 9.49
CA ALA A 104 -0.93 14.17 10.33
C ALA A 104 0.02 15.30 10.75
N ALA A 105 0.21 16.33 9.90
CA ALA A 105 0.96 17.54 10.22
C ALA A 105 0.17 18.51 11.15
N GLY A 106 -1.07 18.16 11.53
CA GLY A 106 -1.91 18.91 12.47
C GLY A 106 -2.88 19.91 11.83
N PHE A 107 -2.94 19.99 10.50
CA PHE A 107 -3.90 20.84 9.80
C PHE A 107 -5.30 20.21 9.82
N LYS A 108 -6.32 21.07 9.79
CA LYS A 108 -7.72 20.66 9.71
C LYS A 108 -8.39 21.29 8.50
N PRO A 109 -9.23 20.58 7.75
CA PRO A 109 -10.02 21.21 6.69
C PRO A 109 -10.86 22.37 7.27
N ALA A 110 -10.91 23.48 6.58
CA ALA A 110 -11.77 24.59 6.98
C ALA A 110 -13.24 24.16 6.86
N PRO A 111 -14.08 24.42 7.90
CA PRO A 111 -15.51 24.22 7.80
C PRO A 111 -16.13 25.02 6.68
N ALA A 112 -17.23 24.53 6.09
CA ALA A 112 -17.94 25.24 5.03
C ALA A 112 -18.38 26.63 5.53
N GLY A 113 -18.07 27.66 4.73
CA GLY A 113 -18.40 29.06 5.05
C GLY A 113 -17.42 29.76 6.02
N MET A 114 -16.40 29.07 6.51
CA MET A 114 -15.32 29.69 7.29
C MET A 114 -14.07 29.89 6.44
N GLU A 115 -13.44 31.05 6.63
CA GLU A 115 -12.17 31.32 5.95
C GLU A 115 -11.04 30.43 6.52
N PRO A 116 -10.23 29.77 5.67
CA PRO A 116 -9.07 29.04 6.11
C PRO A 116 -7.97 29.99 6.60
N GLN A 117 -7.14 29.52 7.50
CA GLN A 117 -5.94 30.24 7.91
C GLN A 117 -4.81 30.07 6.90
N VAL A 118 -4.78 28.92 6.24
CA VAL A 118 -3.72 28.54 5.29
C VAL A 118 -4.33 28.07 3.97
N LEU A 119 -3.76 28.55 2.88
CA LEU A 119 -4.01 28.04 1.53
C LEU A 119 -2.95 27.02 1.16
N VAL A 120 -3.39 25.84 0.71
CA VAL A 120 -2.53 24.71 0.35
C VAL A 120 -2.58 24.49 -1.15
N GLN A 121 -1.45 24.61 -1.81
CA GLN A 121 -1.28 24.14 -3.18
C GLN A 121 -0.52 22.84 -3.19
N VAL A 122 -1.03 21.85 -3.93
CA VAL A 122 -0.36 20.56 -4.13
C VAL A 122 -0.13 20.35 -5.62
N GLY A 123 1.00 19.74 -5.94
CA GLY A 123 1.36 19.40 -7.30
C GLY A 123 2.06 18.05 -7.34
N ALA A 124 1.95 17.35 -8.48
CA ALA A 124 2.74 16.17 -8.76
C ALA A 124 3.27 16.24 -10.19
N ARG A 125 4.47 15.72 -10.37
CA ARG A 125 5.11 15.51 -11.65
C ARG A 125 5.57 14.06 -11.73
N ILE A 126 5.24 13.41 -12.83
CA ILE A 126 5.67 12.04 -13.12
C ILE A 126 6.31 12.07 -14.50
N THR A 127 7.58 11.75 -14.55
CA THR A 127 8.35 11.67 -15.79
C THR A 127 8.73 10.21 -16.02
N ARG A 128 8.38 9.69 -17.18
CA ARG A 128 8.84 8.36 -17.60
C ARG A 128 10.20 8.49 -18.25
N THR A 129 11.15 7.74 -17.75
CA THR A 129 12.48 7.63 -18.33
C THR A 129 12.62 6.23 -18.93
N ASP A 130 12.54 6.17 -20.26
CA ASP A 130 12.82 4.94 -20.99
C ASP A 130 14.35 4.86 -21.15
N ARG A 131 14.97 3.89 -20.48
CA ARG A 131 16.38 3.60 -20.75
C ARG A 131 16.48 2.91 -22.10
N SER A 132 17.19 3.53 -23.01
CA SER A 132 17.59 2.87 -24.25
C SER A 132 18.50 1.69 -23.90
N PRO A 133 18.31 0.50 -24.49
CA PRO A 133 19.27 -0.61 -24.35
C PRO A 133 20.70 -0.21 -24.71
N TRP A 134 20.86 0.90 -25.44
CA TRP A 134 22.15 1.45 -25.90
C TRP A 134 22.80 2.38 -24.87
N ASP A 135 22.09 2.83 -23.84
CA ASP A 135 22.61 3.73 -22.81
C ASP A 135 23.34 2.96 -21.68
N ASP A 136 23.25 1.63 -21.67
CA ASP A 136 24.02 0.79 -20.76
C ASP A 136 25.36 0.44 -21.42
N PRO A 137 26.50 0.99 -20.95
CA PRO A 137 27.81 0.63 -21.47
C PRO A 137 28.14 -0.86 -21.31
N LEU A 138 27.28 -1.61 -20.64
CA LEU A 138 27.39 -3.05 -20.44
C LEU A 138 26.65 -3.89 -21.49
N TRP A 139 26.01 -3.28 -22.51
CA TRP A 139 25.36 -4.04 -23.58
C TRP A 139 26.34 -5.00 -24.28
N TRP A 140 27.61 -4.66 -24.33
CA TRP A 140 28.68 -5.47 -24.90
C TRP A 140 29.35 -6.41 -23.87
N ARG A 141 29.02 -6.31 -22.58
CA ARG A 141 29.27 -7.39 -21.63
C ARG A 141 28.31 -8.54 -21.94
N GLY A 142 28.29 -8.93 -23.21
CA GLY A 142 27.86 -10.24 -23.61
C GLY A 142 28.59 -11.19 -22.69
N SER A 143 27.86 -11.82 -21.78
CA SER A 143 28.35 -12.86 -20.93
C SER A 143 29.09 -13.86 -21.81
N PHE A 144 30.37 -13.80 -21.87
CA PHE A 144 31.19 -14.96 -22.20
C PHE A 144 30.99 -15.94 -21.04
N GLY A 145 29.76 -16.48 -20.94
CA GLY A 145 29.45 -17.58 -20.10
C GLY A 145 30.15 -18.80 -20.72
N TYR A 146 31.34 -19.11 -20.27
CA TYR A 146 31.92 -20.41 -20.49
C TYR A 146 30.96 -21.42 -19.88
N TRP A 147 30.18 -22.09 -20.74
CA TRP A 147 29.40 -23.25 -20.38
C TRP A 147 30.34 -24.36 -19.90
N ARG A 148 30.30 -24.64 -18.63
CA ARG A 148 31.19 -25.55 -17.94
C ARG A 148 30.89 -27.03 -18.18
N TYR A 149 30.02 -27.37 -19.13
CA TYR A 149 29.58 -28.73 -19.39
C TYR A 149 29.54 -29.03 -20.89
N GLY A 150 30.56 -29.74 -21.33
CA GLY A 150 30.56 -30.57 -22.54
C GLY A 150 31.24 -30.00 -23.76
N PRO A 151 31.87 -30.86 -24.62
CA PRO A 151 32.67 -30.50 -25.78
C PRO A 151 31.86 -30.00 -27.01
N TRP A 152 30.54 -29.84 -26.89
CA TRP A 152 29.63 -29.43 -27.95
C TRP A 152 28.96 -28.07 -27.72
N ALA A 153 29.42 -27.31 -26.78
CA ALA A 153 28.87 -25.97 -26.51
C ALA A 153 29.49 -24.93 -27.45
N GLY A 154 28.89 -24.78 -28.62
CA GLY A 154 29.13 -23.64 -29.47
C GLY A 154 28.68 -22.34 -28.85
N PRO A 155 29.15 -21.16 -29.30
CA PRO A 155 28.71 -19.86 -28.77
C PRO A 155 27.22 -19.69 -29.03
N SER A 156 26.37 -19.89 -28.02
CA SER A 156 24.98 -19.55 -28.12
C SER A 156 24.82 -18.05 -28.00
N TRP A 157 24.63 -17.38 -29.11
CA TRP A 157 24.20 -15.99 -29.19
C TRP A 157 22.76 -15.91 -28.69
N ARG A 158 22.55 -15.93 -27.37
CA ARG A 158 21.32 -15.46 -26.80
C ARG A 158 21.42 -13.94 -26.76
N LEU A 159 20.87 -13.29 -27.77
CA LEU A 159 20.45 -11.91 -27.70
C LEU A 159 19.32 -11.87 -26.64
N GLY A 160 19.70 -11.86 -25.39
CA GLY A 160 18.80 -11.49 -24.31
C GLY A 160 18.58 -10.01 -24.41
N MET A 161 17.57 -9.57 -25.18
CA MET A 161 17.04 -8.23 -25.02
C MET A 161 16.49 -8.16 -23.59
N ARG A 162 17.29 -7.66 -22.67
CA ARG A 162 16.77 -7.19 -21.38
C ARG A 162 15.98 -5.94 -21.69
N MET A 163 14.69 -6.08 -21.80
CA MET A 163 13.79 -4.95 -21.69
C MET A 163 13.79 -4.59 -20.21
N ASP A 164 14.63 -3.65 -19.81
CA ASP A 164 14.53 -3.06 -18.49
C ASP A 164 13.16 -2.38 -18.39
N PRO A 165 12.40 -2.63 -17.33
CA PRO A 165 11.11 -1.97 -17.15
C PRO A 165 11.31 -0.45 -17.14
N PRO A 166 10.36 0.32 -17.69
CA PRO A 166 10.46 1.78 -17.70
C PRO A 166 10.63 2.29 -16.27
N ARG A 167 11.45 3.29 -16.09
CA ARG A 167 11.65 3.98 -14.83
C ARG A 167 10.80 5.23 -14.78
N TYR A 168 10.23 5.51 -13.64
CA TYR A 168 9.42 6.70 -13.43
C TYR A 168 10.07 7.53 -12.32
N ASP A 169 10.40 8.77 -12.64
CA ASP A 169 10.80 9.79 -11.68
C ASP A 169 9.55 10.54 -11.26
N ARG A 170 9.27 10.51 -9.97
CA ARG A 170 8.05 11.10 -9.38
C ARG A 170 8.45 12.18 -8.40
N GLU A 171 7.78 13.29 -8.47
CA GLU A 171 7.96 14.43 -7.57
C GLU A 171 6.59 14.90 -7.12
N VAL A 172 6.42 15.14 -5.83
CA VAL A 172 5.28 15.87 -5.28
C VAL A 172 5.77 17.14 -4.59
N ALA A 173 4.94 18.17 -4.64
CA ALA A 173 5.21 19.45 -3.98
C ALA A 173 3.99 19.89 -3.18
N VAL A 174 4.25 20.46 -2.01
CA VAL A 174 3.26 21.12 -1.15
C VAL A 174 3.73 22.52 -0.87
N LEU A 175 2.88 23.50 -1.12
CA LEU A 175 3.11 24.90 -0.80
C LEU A 175 2.03 25.37 0.16
N LEU A 176 2.43 25.88 1.31
CA LEU A 176 1.56 26.47 2.31
C LEU A 176 1.71 28.00 2.26
N ARG A 177 0.58 28.70 2.11
CA ARG A 177 0.53 30.16 2.14
C ARG A 177 -0.34 30.64 3.28
N ASP A 178 0.11 31.65 3.97
CA ASP A 178 -0.75 32.39 4.89
C ASP A 178 -1.88 33.08 4.13
N ARG A 179 -3.12 32.83 4.54
CA ARG A 179 -4.31 33.35 3.84
C ARG A 179 -4.41 34.89 3.90
N ALA A 180 -4.05 35.46 5.02
CA ALA A 180 -4.21 36.91 5.25
C ALA A 180 -3.19 37.71 4.46
N THR A 181 -1.96 37.23 4.35
CA THR A 181 -0.85 37.95 3.70
C THR A 181 -0.55 37.47 2.29
N GLY A 182 -1.04 36.28 1.91
CA GLY A 182 -0.71 35.58 0.66
C GLY A 182 0.74 35.10 0.58
N LYS A 183 1.53 35.28 1.62
CA LYS A 183 2.96 34.89 1.62
C LYS A 183 3.12 33.38 1.76
N PRO A 184 4.07 32.77 1.03
CA PRO A 184 4.48 31.39 1.28
C PRO A 184 5.16 31.32 2.64
N VAL A 185 4.71 30.38 3.49
CA VAL A 185 5.25 30.14 4.84
C VAL A 185 5.97 28.82 4.94
N TYR A 186 5.65 27.85 4.04
CA TYR A 186 6.32 26.58 4.00
C TYR A 186 6.18 25.94 2.62
N GLU A 187 7.25 25.36 2.14
CA GLU A 187 7.29 24.55 0.91
C GLU A 187 8.01 23.25 1.20
N ALA A 188 7.48 22.13 0.73
CA ALA A 188 8.16 20.85 0.77
C ALA A 188 8.01 20.12 -0.57
N ARG A 189 9.08 19.45 -0.98
CA ARG A 189 9.11 18.60 -2.17
C ARG A 189 9.63 17.23 -1.76
N ALA A 190 9.04 16.20 -2.32
CA ALA A 190 9.54 14.84 -2.17
C ALA A 190 9.67 14.21 -3.56
N SER A 191 10.84 13.65 -3.84
CA SER A 191 11.11 12.92 -5.07
C SER A 191 11.39 11.44 -4.77
N SER A 192 10.96 10.57 -5.68
CA SER A 192 11.20 9.14 -5.61
C SER A 192 11.22 8.55 -7.01
N ASP A 193 12.05 7.55 -7.22
CA ASP A 193 12.10 6.83 -8.48
C ASP A 193 11.66 5.35 -8.32
N GLY A 194 11.25 4.72 -9.40
CA GLY A 194 10.84 3.32 -9.39
C GLY A 194 10.14 2.89 -10.65
N THR A 195 9.62 1.66 -10.64
CA THR A 195 9.02 1.02 -11.82
C THR A 195 7.52 1.28 -12.00
N SER A 196 6.85 1.92 -11.02
CA SER A 196 5.42 2.26 -11.12
C SER A 196 5.20 3.74 -11.44
N ASN A 197 4.15 4.03 -12.18
CA ASN A 197 3.79 5.39 -12.60
C ASN A 197 3.12 6.26 -11.51
N GLY A 198 3.03 5.78 -10.28
CA GLY A 198 2.43 6.54 -9.18
C GLY A 198 0.96 6.23 -8.93
N SER A 199 0.70 5.22 -8.12
CA SER A 199 -0.65 4.95 -7.60
C SER A 199 -1.03 5.96 -6.50
N ALA A 200 -2.32 6.09 -6.21
CA ALA A 200 -2.81 6.97 -5.14
C ALA A 200 -2.14 6.69 -3.77
N PRO A 201 -1.97 5.42 -3.32
CA PRO A 201 -1.23 5.13 -2.09
C PRO A 201 0.24 5.59 -2.12
N LEU A 202 0.89 5.47 -3.28
CA LEU A 202 2.27 5.93 -3.43
C LEU A 202 2.37 7.46 -3.33
N LEU A 203 1.47 8.19 -3.99
CA LEU A 203 1.42 9.66 -3.89
C LEU A 203 1.12 10.10 -2.46
N ALA A 204 0.22 9.41 -1.75
CA ALA A 204 -0.07 9.69 -0.35
C ALA A 204 1.17 9.49 0.53
N ALA A 205 1.93 8.42 0.31
CA ALA A 205 3.19 8.19 1.02
C ALA A 205 4.24 9.26 0.69
N MET A 206 4.32 9.74 -0.56
CA MET A 206 5.21 10.84 -0.93
C MET A 206 4.83 12.15 -0.23
N PHE A 207 3.53 12.48 -0.14
CA PHE A 207 3.07 13.63 0.64
C PHE A 207 3.35 13.47 2.13
N ALA A 208 3.18 12.27 2.67
CA ALA A 208 3.54 11.97 4.06
C ALA A 208 5.05 12.15 4.31
N ALA A 209 5.90 11.75 3.36
CA ALA A 209 7.34 11.99 3.43
C ALA A 209 7.66 13.50 3.38
N ALA A 210 7.02 14.26 2.47
CA ALA A 210 7.24 15.70 2.32
C ALA A 210 6.91 16.51 3.58
N LEU A 211 5.86 16.11 4.31
CA LEU A 211 5.38 16.81 5.51
C LEU A 211 5.82 16.17 6.83
N LYS A 212 6.62 15.10 6.80
CA LYS A 212 6.99 14.32 7.99
C LYS A 212 7.61 15.16 9.10
N ASP A 213 8.44 16.11 8.74
CA ASP A 213 9.20 16.93 9.70
C ASP A 213 8.57 18.31 9.92
N PHE A 214 7.39 18.59 9.32
CA PHE A 214 6.70 19.86 9.52
C PHE A 214 6.51 20.16 11.01
N PRO A 215 6.74 21.39 11.47
CA PRO A 215 7.11 22.61 10.71
C PRO A 215 8.63 22.83 10.55
N ALA A 216 9.47 21.88 10.94
CA ALA A 216 10.91 22.04 10.87
C ALA A 216 11.40 21.98 9.42
N VAL A 217 12.33 22.88 9.11
CA VAL A 217 13.11 22.85 7.87
C VAL A 217 14.41 22.14 8.18
N GLY A 218 14.56 20.92 7.65
CA GLY A 218 15.76 20.11 7.87
C GLY A 218 16.89 20.42 6.89
N LEU A 219 17.93 19.58 6.93
CA LEU A 219 18.95 19.57 5.89
C LEU A 219 18.30 19.22 4.54
N ASN A 220 18.72 19.89 3.48
CA ASN A 220 18.18 19.71 2.13
C ASN A 220 19.31 19.31 1.16
N PRO A 221 19.14 18.26 0.37
CA PRO A 221 18.07 17.25 0.48
C PRO A 221 18.36 16.21 1.59
N ARG A 222 17.31 15.49 2.02
CA ARG A 222 17.43 14.39 2.98
C ARG A 222 16.57 13.19 2.59
N THR A 223 17.02 12.00 2.94
CA THR A 223 16.24 10.78 2.71
C THR A 223 15.23 10.57 3.83
N VAL A 224 13.97 10.41 3.45
CA VAL A 224 12.86 10.11 4.34
C VAL A 224 12.21 8.80 3.94
N VAL A 225 12.05 7.90 4.91
CA VAL A 225 11.40 6.60 4.70
C VAL A 225 10.05 6.62 5.41
N VAL A 226 9.00 6.23 4.67
CA VAL A 226 7.64 6.12 5.16
C VAL A 226 7.04 4.77 4.76
N PRO A 227 6.13 4.19 5.56
CA PRO A 227 5.41 3.00 5.13
C PRO A 227 4.49 3.33 3.95
N LEU A 228 4.39 2.40 2.99
CA LEU A 228 3.29 2.40 2.03
C LEU A 228 2.07 1.88 2.78
N GLY A 229 1.03 2.68 2.86
CA GLY A 229 -0.24 2.23 3.42
C GLY A 229 -0.80 1.02 2.67
N PRO A 230 -1.69 0.27 3.31
CA PRO A 230 -2.36 -0.89 2.72
C PRO A 230 -3.18 -0.53 1.48
#